data_88d066ca8ecafe5a29d9c6f788a9de21
#
_entry.id   88d066ca8ecafe5a29d9c6f788a9de21
#
_cell.length_a   1.000
_cell.length_b   1.000
_cell.length_c   1.000
_cell.angle_alpha   90.00
_cell.angle_beta   90.00
_cell.angle_gamma   90.00
#
_symmetry.space_group_name_H-M   'P 1'
#
loop_
_entity.id
_entity.type
_entity.pdbx_description
1 polymer ?
#
loop_
_entity_poly.entity_id
_entity_poly.type
_entity_poly.pdbx_seq_one_letter_code
_entity_poly.pdbx_strand_id
1 'polypeptide(L)'
;MAMDRVRLIFGSTNSQPVGATDDEIEHAYQRSYKPFLRALYNAPQIPVTLHYSGQLLQWLEKHHSEYTDVLSEMVSRKQIELLGGGFYDPVLSLIPRPDRLGQIESLTTYLRKRFGRRPRGTWITEHVWEPSLASTLKSSGMEYVFLDDYHFIAAGLTGDDLLRPCITEDQGKTVMVFPVCHDLKHVARDDAPEKVISFMRERASEDESRVFVLMDEGERYSESTEADNGPTPRNLRLERFVELIGENREWIEVVLPAQYLKENRPRTRGYFPSASYEEMMYWSLTPERQEAYEALRQRFTSGRNGYIFGGYFRQFLTKYSESNLMYAKMQYTHVLVNQIRGDK
;
A
#
# COMPACT_ATOMS: atom_id res chain seq x y z
N MET A 1 -29.33 1.25 -21.75
CA MET A 1 -28.49 2.24 -21.05
C MET A 1 -27.37 1.45 -20.38
N ALA A 2 -26.11 1.81 -20.59
CA ALA A 2 -25.02 1.24 -19.82
C ALA A 2 -25.28 1.59 -18.35
N MET A 3 -25.01 0.67 -17.46
CA MET A 3 -25.23 0.87 -16.02
C MET A 3 -23.92 1.42 -15.45
N ASP A 4 -23.98 2.55 -14.74
CA ASP A 4 -22.84 3.09 -14.03
C ASP A 4 -22.21 2.01 -13.15
N ARG A 5 -20.92 1.76 -13.32
CA ARG A 5 -20.18 0.72 -12.63
C ARG A 5 -19.01 1.30 -11.84
N VAL A 6 -18.58 0.55 -10.85
CA VAL A 6 -17.38 0.82 -10.08
C VAL A 6 -16.48 -0.40 -10.13
N ARG A 7 -15.21 -0.20 -10.51
CA ARG A 7 -14.17 -1.20 -10.28
C ARG A 7 -13.47 -0.89 -8.95
N LEU A 8 -13.26 -1.92 -8.17
CA LEU A 8 -12.62 -1.83 -6.86
C LEU A 8 -11.44 -2.79 -6.78
N ILE A 9 -10.26 -2.28 -6.48
CA ILE A 9 -9.14 -3.07 -5.97
C ILE A 9 -9.20 -2.99 -4.45
N PHE A 10 -9.44 -4.13 -3.80
CA PHE A 10 -9.55 -4.24 -2.36
C PHE A 10 -8.40 -5.06 -1.80
N GLY A 11 -7.86 -4.66 -0.65
CA GLY A 11 -6.77 -5.42 -0.06
C GLY A 11 -6.21 -4.87 1.24
N SER A 12 -5.14 -5.52 1.71
CA SER A 12 -4.40 -5.08 2.89
C SER A 12 -2.90 -5.22 2.72
N THR A 13 -2.20 -4.44 3.54
CA THR A 13 -0.76 -4.55 3.74
C THR A 13 -0.51 -5.04 5.15
N ASN A 14 0.38 -6.02 5.30
CA ASN A 14 0.64 -6.70 6.54
C ASN A 14 2.15 -6.73 6.79
N SER A 15 2.58 -6.05 7.84
CA SER A 15 3.98 -5.92 8.20
C SER A 15 4.12 -5.75 9.70
N GLN A 16 5.22 -6.22 10.25
CA GLN A 16 5.57 -5.98 11.64
C GLN A 16 6.98 -5.39 11.72
N PRO A 17 7.26 -4.50 12.67
CA PRO A 17 8.61 -3.96 12.85
C PRO A 17 9.65 -5.05 13.05
N VAL A 18 10.86 -4.85 12.52
CA VAL A 18 11.97 -5.82 12.67
C VAL A 18 12.33 -6.13 14.13
N GLY A 19 11.94 -5.30 15.07
CA GLY A 19 12.16 -5.52 16.50
C GLY A 19 10.95 -6.03 17.27
N ALA A 20 9.83 -6.34 16.57
CA ALA A 20 8.64 -6.86 17.24
C ALA A 20 8.91 -8.23 17.88
N THR A 21 8.39 -8.43 19.09
CA THR A 21 8.47 -9.70 19.80
C THR A 21 7.49 -10.72 19.22
N ASP A 22 7.73 -12.01 19.49
CA ASP A 22 6.81 -13.08 19.08
C ASP A 22 5.40 -12.86 19.64
N ASP A 23 5.27 -12.33 20.86
CA ASP A 23 3.98 -12.04 21.50
C ASP A 23 3.22 -10.90 20.78
N GLU A 24 3.92 -9.85 20.35
CA GLU A 24 3.33 -8.74 19.61
C GLU A 24 2.83 -9.21 18.24
N ILE A 25 3.62 -10.03 17.55
CA ILE A 25 3.24 -10.60 16.25
C ILE A 25 2.07 -11.58 16.42
N GLU A 26 2.09 -12.42 17.44
CA GLU A 26 1.00 -13.34 17.77
C GLU A 26 -0.30 -12.58 18.05
N HIS A 27 -0.21 -11.48 18.81
CA HIS A 27 -1.36 -10.63 19.09
C HIS A 27 -1.95 -10.05 17.79
N ALA A 28 -1.11 -9.49 16.91
CA ALA A 28 -1.55 -8.98 15.61
C ALA A 28 -2.16 -10.08 14.72
N TYR A 29 -1.56 -11.28 14.74
CA TYR A 29 -2.07 -12.43 14.01
C TYR A 29 -3.48 -12.82 14.46
N GLN A 30 -3.70 -13.00 15.77
CA GLN A 30 -5.00 -13.44 16.28
C GLN A 30 -6.10 -12.40 16.08
N ARG A 31 -5.76 -11.10 16.21
CA ARG A 31 -6.75 -10.02 16.16
C ARG A 31 -7.00 -9.47 14.76
N SER A 32 -6.06 -9.61 13.85
CA SER A 32 -6.11 -8.95 12.54
C SER A 32 -5.97 -9.92 11.38
N TYR A 33 -4.82 -10.56 11.24
CA TYR A 33 -4.52 -11.31 10.01
C TYR A 33 -5.41 -12.54 9.85
N LYS A 34 -5.59 -13.31 10.93
CA LYS A 34 -6.41 -14.52 10.92
C LYS A 34 -7.90 -14.24 10.66
N PRO A 35 -8.56 -13.29 11.37
CA PRO A 35 -9.96 -12.94 11.09
C PRO A 35 -10.15 -12.38 9.68
N PHE A 36 -9.22 -11.54 9.22
CA PHE A 36 -9.27 -10.96 7.88
C PHE A 36 -9.25 -12.05 6.80
N LEU A 37 -8.26 -12.96 6.86
CA LEU A 37 -8.14 -14.03 5.88
C LEU A 37 -9.33 -14.98 5.94
N ARG A 38 -9.86 -15.28 7.14
CA ARG A 38 -11.04 -16.12 7.34
C ARG A 38 -12.28 -15.53 6.68
N ALA A 39 -12.54 -14.24 6.87
CA ALA A 39 -13.67 -13.56 6.26
C ALA A 39 -13.62 -13.66 4.73
N LEU A 40 -12.45 -13.46 4.14
CA LEU A 40 -12.26 -13.56 2.69
C LEU A 40 -12.25 -15.00 2.17
N TYR A 41 -11.77 -15.97 2.96
CA TYR A 41 -11.84 -17.38 2.60
C TYR A 41 -13.28 -17.85 2.40
N ASN A 42 -14.19 -17.34 3.25
CA ASN A 42 -15.62 -17.60 3.19
C ASN A 42 -16.36 -16.85 2.06
N ALA A 43 -15.68 -15.94 1.38
CA ALA A 43 -16.20 -15.16 0.25
C ALA A 43 -15.32 -15.33 -1.01
N PRO A 44 -15.26 -16.55 -1.60
CA PRO A 44 -14.34 -16.87 -2.69
C PRO A 44 -14.58 -16.08 -3.97
N GLN A 45 -15.75 -15.46 -4.12
CA GLN A 45 -16.12 -14.60 -5.24
C GLN A 45 -15.50 -13.18 -5.15
N ILE A 46 -14.89 -12.81 -4.01
CA ILE A 46 -14.26 -11.51 -3.82
C ILE A 46 -12.74 -11.68 -3.96
N PRO A 47 -12.14 -11.21 -5.06
CA PRO A 47 -10.69 -11.18 -5.20
C PRO A 47 -10.08 -10.11 -4.27
N VAL A 48 -8.86 -10.37 -3.80
CA VAL A 48 -8.17 -9.49 -2.86
C VAL A 48 -6.70 -9.36 -3.19
N THR A 49 -6.16 -8.17 -2.97
CA THR A 49 -4.74 -7.85 -3.17
C THR A 49 -4.06 -7.76 -1.82
N LEU A 50 -3.02 -8.56 -1.58
CA LEU A 50 -2.35 -8.61 -0.29
C LEU A 50 -0.85 -8.36 -0.41
N HIS A 51 -0.32 -7.56 0.49
CA HIS A 51 1.11 -7.46 0.74
C HIS A 51 1.43 -8.02 2.13
N TYR A 52 2.56 -8.72 2.20
CA TYR A 52 3.17 -9.16 3.45
C TYR A 52 4.66 -8.88 3.39
N SER A 53 5.24 -8.38 4.49
CA SER A 53 6.69 -8.39 4.63
C SER A 53 7.21 -9.83 4.68
N GLY A 54 8.41 -10.05 4.18
CA GLY A 54 9.03 -11.38 4.16
C GLY A 54 9.26 -11.92 5.57
N GLN A 55 9.62 -11.05 6.51
CA GLN A 55 9.81 -11.39 7.91
C GLN A 55 8.51 -11.91 8.54
N LEU A 56 7.38 -11.22 8.31
CA LEU A 56 6.08 -11.66 8.82
C LEU A 56 5.68 -13.01 8.22
N LEU A 57 5.87 -13.20 6.91
CA LEU A 57 5.58 -14.49 6.27
C LEU A 57 6.43 -15.62 6.83
N GLN A 58 7.72 -15.40 7.11
CA GLN A 58 8.58 -16.42 7.74
C GLN A 58 8.12 -16.74 9.15
N TRP A 59 7.70 -15.73 9.90
CA TRP A 59 7.16 -15.94 11.25
C TRP A 59 5.85 -16.73 11.21
N LEU A 60 4.92 -16.36 10.31
CA LEU A 60 3.65 -17.07 10.09
C LEU A 60 3.88 -18.53 9.65
N GLU A 61 4.82 -18.77 8.75
CA GLU A 61 5.14 -20.13 8.30
C GLU A 61 5.70 -21.00 9.43
N LYS A 62 6.45 -20.41 10.35
CA LYS A 62 7.04 -21.11 11.50
C LYS A 62 6.02 -21.39 12.60
N HIS A 63 5.13 -20.46 12.90
CA HIS A 63 4.24 -20.50 14.06
C HIS A 63 2.79 -20.89 13.71
N HIS A 64 2.35 -20.59 12.48
CA HIS A 64 1.00 -20.76 11.96
C HIS A 64 1.02 -21.25 10.51
N SER A 65 1.64 -22.41 10.25
CA SER A 65 1.76 -22.95 8.89
C SER A 65 0.40 -23.12 8.20
N GLU A 66 -0.66 -23.42 8.96
CA GLU A 66 -2.02 -23.50 8.46
C GLU A 66 -2.51 -22.19 7.81
N TYR A 67 -2.08 -21.04 8.32
CA TYR A 67 -2.39 -19.75 7.73
C TYR A 67 -1.78 -19.59 6.34
N THR A 68 -0.50 -19.95 6.22
CA THR A 68 0.21 -19.87 4.93
C THR A 68 -0.28 -20.92 3.94
N ASP A 69 -0.82 -22.06 4.40
CA ASP A 69 -1.46 -23.05 3.56
C ASP A 69 -2.79 -22.56 3.00
N VAL A 70 -3.64 -21.95 3.83
CA VAL A 70 -4.88 -21.29 3.40
C VAL A 70 -4.57 -20.16 2.40
N LEU A 71 -3.56 -19.35 2.67
CA LEU A 71 -3.10 -18.30 1.75
C LEU A 71 -2.67 -18.88 0.40
N SER A 72 -1.93 -20.01 0.42
CA SER A 72 -1.49 -20.72 -0.79
C SER A 72 -2.67 -21.26 -1.60
N GLU A 73 -3.68 -21.83 -0.95
CA GLU A 73 -4.92 -22.28 -1.59
C GLU A 73 -5.64 -21.11 -2.29
N MET A 74 -5.82 -19.98 -1.58
CA MET A 74 -6.49 -18.80 -2.13
C MET A 74 -5.71 -18.18 -3.30
N VAL A 75 -4.37 -18.19 -3.29
CA VAL A 75 -3.52 -17.81 -4.42
C VAL A 75 -3.72 -18.78 -5.60
N SER A 76 -3.77 -20.08 -5.33
CA SER A 76 -3.92 -21.13 -6.36
C SER A 76 -5.26 -21.01 -7.08
N ARG A 77 -6.35 -20.73 -6.37
CA ARG A 77 -7.69 -20.49 -6.93
C ARG A 77 -7.85 -19.08 -7.53
N LYS A 78 -6.77 -18.28 -7.59
CA LYS A 78 -6.72 -16.93 -8.17
C LYS A 78 -7.60 -15.91 -7.46
N GLN A 79 -7.95 -16.14 -6.23
CA GLN A 79 -8.64 -15.16 -5.40
C GLN A 79 -7.68 -14.10 -4.87
N ILE A 80 -6.42 -14.46 -4.62
CA ILE A 80 -5.41 -13.53 -4.09
C ILE A 80 -4.37 -13.19 -5.14
N GLU A 81 -4.06 -11.90 -5.26
CA GLU A 81 -2.84 -11.39 -5.88
C GLU A 81 -1.88 -10.91 -4.78
N LEU A 82 -0.71 -11.56 -4.68
CA LEU A 82 0.34 -11.16 -3.75
C LEU A 82 1.23 -10.08 -4.37
N LEU A 83 1.42 -9.00 -3.63
CA LEU A 83 2.34 -7.92 -3.99
C LEU A 83 3.74 -8.22 -3.46
N GLY A 84 4.74 -7.81 -4.23
CA GLY A 84 6.11 -7.68 -3.78
C GLY A 84 6.33 -6.47 -2.90
N GLY A 85 7.58 -6.23 -2.54
CA GLY A 85 8.03 -5.12 -1.70
C GLY A 85 9.44 -5.40 -1.19
N GLY A 86 9.86 -4.69 -0.17
CA GLY A 86 11.07 -5.03 0.58
C GLY A 86 10.84 -6.26 1.47
N PHE A 87 11.84 -7.14 1.60
CA PHE A 87 11.70 -8.32 2.46
C PHE A 87 11.48 -7.93 3.94
N TYR A 88 12.20 -6.92 4.40
CA TYR A 88 12.08 -6.34 5.75
C TYR A 88 11.31 -5.01 5.76
N ASP A 89 10.56 -4.73 4.72
CA ASP A 89 9.81 -3.47 4.54
C ASP A 89 10.62 -2.18 4.81
N PRO A 90 11.86 -2.07 4.31
CA PRO A 90 12.60 -0.83 4.47
C PRO A 90 11.97 0.28 3.64
N VAL A 91 12.14 1.53 4.08
CA VAL A 91 11.88 2.68 3.21
C VAL A 91 12.90 2.63 2.06
N LEU A 92 12.47 2.09 0.92
CA LEU A 92 13.36 1.75 -0.20
C LEU A 92 14.18 2.93 -0.71
N SER A 93 13.62 4.15 -0.68
CA SER A 93 14.34 5.36 -1.11
C SER A 93 15.55 5.71 -0.23
N LEU A 94 15.58 5.25 1.02
CA LEU A 94 16.67 5.55 1.96
C LEU A 94 17.85 4.58 1.87
N ILE A 95 17.66 3.38 1.36
CA ILE A 95 18.74 2.39 1.27
C ILE A 95 19.43 2.44 -0.09
N PRO A 96 20.72 2.04 -0.21
CA PRO A 96 21.46 1.99 -1.45
C PRO A 96 20.77 1.13 -2.51
N ARG A 97 20.95 1.48 -3.79
CA ARG A 97 20.27 0.79 -4.89
C ARG A 97 20.52 -0.73 -4.94
N PRO A 98 21.74 -1.25 -4.72
CA PRO A 98 21.96 -2.69 -4.66
C PRO A 98 21.12 -3.36 -3.57
N ASP A 99 20.99 -2.71 -2.40
CA ASP A 99 20.24 -3.25 -1.27
C ASP A 99 18.74 -3.21 -1.56
N ARG A 100 18.23 -2.16 -2.25
CA ARG A 100 16.82 -2.12 -2.75
C ARG A 100 16.51 -3.33 -3.61
N LEU A 101 17.39 -3.62 -4.58
CA LEU A 101 17.24 -4.76 -5.48
C LEU A 101 17.26 -6.08 -4.70
N GLY A 102 18.19 -6.23 -3.75
CA GLY A 102 18.29 -7.40 -2.89
C GLY A 102 17.06 -7.62 -2.02
N GLN A 103 16.49 -6.57 -1.45
CA GLN A 103 15.26 -6.63 -0.66
C GLN A 103 14.07 -7.10 -1.51
N ILE A 104 13.88 -6.51 -2.67
CA ILE A 104 12.76 -6.87 -3.59
C ILE A 104 12.95 -8.30 -4.13
N GLU A 105 14.17 -8.69 -4.47
CA GLU A 105 14.46 -10.02 -4.98
C GLU A 105 14.26 -11.11 -3.90
N SER A 106 14.64 -10.82 -2.66
CA SER A 106 14.46 -11.72 -1.53
C SER A 106 12.97 -12.04 -1.31
N LEU A 107 12.10 -11.03 -1.25
CA LEU A 107 10.67 -11.25 -1.13
C LEU A 107 10.08 -11.94 -2.37
N THR A 108 10.48 -11.50 -3.57
CA THR A 108 10.04 -12.14 -4.83
C THR A 108 10.39 -13.63 -4.86
N THR A 109 11.58 -13.97 -4.41
CA THR A 109 12.05 -15.36 -4.37
C THR A 109 11.28 -16.19 -3.35
N TYR A 110 11.02 -15.61 -2.17
CA TYR A 110 10.20 -16.26 -1.14
C TYR A 110 8.78 -16.56 -1.67
N LEU A 111 8.10 -15.52 -2.19
CA LEU A 111 6.74 -15.65 -2.72
C LEU A 111 6.65 -16.69 -3.85
N ARG A 112 7.63 -16.68 -4.76
CA ARG A 112 7.68 -17.67 -5.84
C ARG A 112 7.87 -19.09 -5.32
N LYS A 113 8.75 -19.29 -4.33
CA LYS A 113 9.02 -20.62 -3.75
C LYS A 113 7.83 -21.14 -2.96
N ARG A 114 7.20 -20.29 -2.13
CA ARG A 114 6.14 -20.70 -1.22
C ARG A 114 4.77 -20.79 -1.89
N PHE A 115 4.44 -19.84 -2.75
CA PHE A 115 3.11 -19.70 -3.37
C PHE A 115 3.10 -19.97 -4.88
N GLY A 116 4.22 -20.33 -5.49
CA GLY A 116 4.30 -20.65 -6.91
C GLY A 116 4.08 -19.45 -7.85
N ARG A 117 4.03 -18.23 -7.34
CA ARG A 117 3.73 -17.02 -8.11
C ARG A 117 4.79 -15.95 -7.90
N ARG A 118 5.23 -15.34 -9.00
CA ARG A 118 6.07 -14.14 -8.95
C ARG A 118 5.16 -12.92 -8.86
N PRO A 119 5.38 -12.00 -7.90
CA PRO A 119 4.62 -10.76 -7.85
C PRO A 119 4.88 -9.91 -9.09
N ARG A 120 3.86 -9.25 -9.58
CA ARG A 120 3.92 -8.29 -10.69
C ARG A 120 3.86 -6.86 -10.18
N GLY A 121 3.12 -6.63 -9.10
CA GLY A 121 3.02 -5.36 -8.41
C GLY A 121 3.84 -5.34 -7.13
N THR A 122 4.05 -4.15 -6.63
CA THR A 122 4.77 -3.91 -5.39
C THR A 122 4.04 -2.91 -4.50
N TRP A 123 4.13 -3.15 -3.20
CA TRP A 123 3.88 -2.15 -2.18
C TRP A 123 5.19 -1.49 -1.79
N ILE A 124 5.17 -0.22 -1.44
CA ILE A 124 6.32 0.49 -0.89
C ILE A 124 5.96 1.07 0.47
N THR A 125 6.86 0.86 1.41
CA THR A 125 6.71 1.26 2.81
C THR A 125 6.45 2.74 2.93
N GLU A 126 5.39 3.11 3.68
CA GLU A 126 4.98 4.48 3.95
C GLU A 126 4.73 5.33 2.70
N HIS A 127 4.49 4.70 1.56
CA HIS A 127 4.39 5.37 0.25
C HIS A 127 5.51 6.38 -0.03
N VAL A 128 6.71 6.16 0.57
CA VAL A 128 7.84 7.07 0.38
C VAL A 128 8.42 6.88 -1.01
N TRP A 129 8.06 7.79 -1.89
CA TRP A 129 8.43 7.78 -3.29
C TRP A 129 9.58 8.73 -3.58
N GLU A 130 10.51 8.27 -4.41
CA GLU A 130 11.48 9.08 -5.17
C GLU A 130 11.45 8.65 -6.63
N PRO A 131 11.61 9.58 -7.60
CA PRO A 131 11.54 9.25 -9.04
C PRO A 131 12.44 8.08 -9.46
N SER A 132 13.61 7.95 -8.84
CA SER A 132 14.58 6.86 -9.10
C SER A 132 14.06 5.46 -8.75
N LEU A 133 12.97 5.35 -7.99
CA LEU A 133 12.35 4.07 -7.69
C LEU A 133 11.72 3.43 -8.93
N ALA A 134 11.24 4.21 -9.90
CA ALA A 134 10.66 3.67 -11.12
C ALA A 134 11.65 2.74 -11.85
N SER A 135 12.90 3.19 -12.05
CA SER A 135 13.93 2.37 -12.69
C SER A 135 14.36 1.17 -11.83
N THR A 136 14.36 1.32 -10.51
CA THR A 136 14.65 0.23 -9.58
C THR A 136 13.59 -0.87 -9.63
N LEU A 137 12.31 -0.49 -9.49
CA LEU A 137 11.17 -1.40 -9.53
C LEU A 137 11.11 -2.15 -10.87
N LYS A 138 11.27 -1.43 -11.98
CA LYS A 138 11.30 -2.06 -13.31
C LYS A 138 12.47 -3.03 -13.46
N SER A 139 13.64 -2.70 -12.93
CA SER A 139 14.81 -3.60 -12.96
C SER A 139 14.60 -4.86 -12.13
N SER A 140 13.79 -4.80 -11.07
CA SER A 140 13.39 -5.95 -10.25
C SER A 140 12.24 -6.75 -10.86
N GLY A 141 11.74 -6.35 -12.06
CA GLY A 141 10.65 -7.02 -12.75
C GLY A 141 9.26 -6.65 -12.26
N MET A 142 9.13 -5.57 -11.47
CA MET A 142 7.82 -5.04 -11.09
C MET A 142 7.21 -4.25 -12.25
N GLU A 143 5.91 -4.41 -12.45
CA GLU A 143 5.16 -3.77 -13.52
C GLU A 143 4.35 -2.58 -13.01
N TYR A 144 3.94 -2.62 -11.73
CA TYR A 144 3.13 -1.57 -11.12
C TYR A 144 3.43 -1.42 -9.62
N VAL A 145 3.05 -0.26 -9.09
CA VAL A 145 3.18 0.15 -7.70
C VAL A 145 1.93 0.90 -7.26
N PHE A 146 1.65 0.90 -5.97
CA PHE A 146 0.61 1.70 -5.35
C PHE A 146 1.21 2.91 -4.65
N LEU A 147 0.65 4.09 -4.92
CA LEU A 147 0.98 5.33 -4.23
C LEU A 147 -0.31 5.97 -3.71
N ASP A 148 -0.23 6.69 -2.60
CA ASP A 148 -1.33 7.52 -2.13
C ASP A 148 -1.73 8.54 -3.20
N ASP A 149 -3.01 8.86 -3.34
CA ASP A 149 -3.49 9.79 -4.36
C ASP A 149 -2.92 11.22 -4.17
N TYR A 150 -2.38 11.53 -2.99
CA TYR A 150 -1.65 12.78 -2.77
C TYR A 150 -0.44 12.93 -3.69
N HIS A 151 0.23 11.83 -4.09
CA HIS A 151 1.31 11.87 -5.08
C HIS A 151 0.80 12.35 -6.44
N PHE A 152 -0.42 11.95 -6.81
CA PHE A 152 -1.08 12.38 -8.05
C PHE A 152 -1.41 13.87 -7.99
N ILE A 153 -1.96 14.33 -6.88
CA ILE A 153 -2.22 15.76 -6.63
C ILE A 153 -0.92 16.54 -6.71
N ALA A 154 0.16 16.05 -6.09
CA ALA A 154 1.48 16.66 -6.13
C ALA A 154 2.10 16.71 -7.54
N ALA A 155 1.70 15.79 -8.42
CA ALA A 155 2.07 15.77 -9.83
C ALA A 155 1.15 16.64 -10.73
N GLY A 156 0.17 17.35 -10.15
CA GLY A 156 -0.77 18.20 -10.86
C GLY A 156 -1.97 17.47 -11.47
N LEU A 157 -2.18 16.21 -11.12
CA LEU A 157 -3.33 15.42 -11.55
C LEU A 157 -4.52 15.69 -10.61
N THR A 158 -5.74 15.74 -11.14
CA THR A 158 -6.93 16.12 -10.39
C THR A 158 -8.18 15.38 -10.86
N GLY A 159 -9.25 15.45 -10.08
CA GLY A 159 -10.55 14.88 -10.46
C GLY A 159 -10.45 13.39 -10.77
N ASP A 160 -10.90 13.00 -11.94
CA ASP A 160 -10.95 11.61 -12.38
C ASP A 160 -9.56 10.95 -12.55
N ASP A 161 -8.49 11.75 -12.70
CA ASP A 161 -7.13 11.21 -12.75
C ASP A 161 -6.71 10.56 -11.43
N LEU A 162 -7.35 10.94 -10.31
CA LEU A 162 -7.14 10.32 -9.00
C LEU A 162 -7.81 8.93 -8.87
N LEU A 163 -8.55 8.51 -9.88
CA LEU A 163 -9.19 7.19 -9.97
C LEU A 163 -8.68 6.38 -11.18
N ARG A 164 -7.60 6.82 -11.81
CA ARG A 164 -7.01 6.10 -12.95
C ARG A 164 -5.53 5.86 -12.72
N PRO A 165 -5.05 4.63 -12.97
CA PRO A 165 -3.61 4.40 -12.96
C PRO A 165 -2.93 5.18 -14.09
N CYS A 166 -1.69 5.58 -13.86
CA CYS A 166 -0.88 6.25 -14.87
C CYS A 166 0.48 5.56 -15.04
N ILE A 167 1.26 6.01 -16.02
CA ILE A 167 2.61 5.52 -16.29
C ILE A 167 3.60 6.56 -15.80
N THR A 168 4.56 6.14 -14.96
CA THR A 168 5.74 6.95 -14.64
C THR A 168 7.00 6.32 -15.23
N GLU A 169 8.07 7.08 -15.28
CA GLU A 169 9.29 6.66 -15.94
C GLU A 169 10.52 7.27 -15.26
N ASP A 170 11.62 6.49 -15.22
CA ASP A 170 12.97 6.95 -14.91
C ASP A 170 13.97 6.21 -15.78
N GLN A 171 14.86 6.92 -16.46
CA GLN A 171 15.92 6.38 -17.34
C GLN A 171 15.38 5.42 -18.40
N GLY A 172 14.24 5.71 -19.02
CA GLY A 172 13.59 4.88 -20.01
C GLY A 172 12.87 3.65 -19.48
N LYS A 173 12.84 3.46 -18.15
CA LYS A 173 12.17 2.33 -17.49
C LYS A 173 10.83 2.77 -16.92
N THR A 174 9.77 2.20 -17.46
CA THR A 174 8.39 2.55 -17.09
C THR A 174 7.80 1.60 -16.08
N VAL A 175 7.00 2.15 -15.18
CA VAL A 175 6.18 1.42 -14.19
C VAL A 175 4.80 2.07 -14.16
N MET A 176 3.75 1.28 -13.98
CA MET A 176 2.40 1.79 -13.77
C MET A 176 2.17 2.11 -12.29
N VAL A 177 1.41 3.15 -12.01
CA VAL A 177 1.13 3.63 -10.67
C VAL A 177 -0.36 3.67 -10.45
N PHE A 178 -0.84 2.97 -9.43
CA PHE A 178 -2.23 3.03 -8.97
C PHE A 178 -2.39 4.05 -7.85
N PRO A 179 -3.40 4.94 -7.93
CA PRO A 179 -3.74 5.83 -6.82
C PRO A 179 -4.49 5.06 -5.73
N VAL A 180 -3.97 5.02 -4.51
CA VAL A 180 -4.74 4.58 -3.34
C VAL A 180 -5.68 5.72 -2.95
N CYS A 181 -6.97 5.46 -2.93
CA CYS A 181 -7.98 6.49 -2.68
C CYS A 181 -8.02 6.85 -1.19
N HIS A 182 -7.41 7.97 -0.83
CA HIS A 182 -7.31 8.46 0.54
C HIS A 182 -8.69 8.66 1.19
N ASP A 183 -9.60 9.34 0.50
CA ASP A 183 -10.93 9.62 1.05
C ASP A 183 -11.73 8.34 1.29
N LEU A 184 -11.66 7.36 0.37
CA LEU A 184 -12.32 6.06 0.55
C LEU A 184 -11.74 5.30 1.75
N LYS A 185 -10.42 5.37 1.94
CA LYS A 185 -9.74 4.77 3.08
C LYS A 185 -10.22 5.38 4.41
N HIS A 186 -10.38 6.71 4.47
CA HIS A 186 -10.92 7.38 5.66
C HIS A 186 -12.37 6.98 5.94
N VAL A 187 -13.23 6.97 4.92
CA VAL A 187 -14.62 6.50 5.08
C VAL A 187 -14.65 5.05 5.57
N ALA A 188 -13.77 4.19 5.07
CA ALA A 188 -13.71 2.79 5.50
C ALA A 188 -13.22 2.62 6.95
N ARG A 189 -12.38 3.55 7.44
CA ARG A 189 -11.88 3.54 8.84
C ARG A 189 -12.89 4.05 9.84
N ASP A 190 -13.52 5.17 9.51
CA ASP A 190 -14.24 6.01 10.48
C ASP A 190 -15.74 5.77 10.44
N ASP A 191 -16.28 5.32 9.31
CA ASP A 191 -17.71 5.18 9.07
C ASP A 191 -18.19 3.72 9.02
N ALA A 192 -19.50 3.54 8.97
CA ALA A 192 -20.11 2.23 8.72
C ALA A 192 -19.86 1.76 7.27
N PRO A 193 -19.81 0.44 7.02
CA PRO A 193 -19.57 -0.12 5.68
C PRO A 193 -20.53 0.38 4.60
N GLU A 194 -21.77 0.70 4.96
CA GLU A 194 -22.77 1.28 4.07
C GLU A 194 -22.35 2.65 3.51
N LYS A 195 -21.56 3.42 4.28
CA LYS A 195 -21.00 4.69 3.81
C LYS A 195 -19.96 4.50 2.72
N VAL A 196 -19.16 3.43 2.81
CA VAL A 196 -18.20 3.06 1.76
C VAL A 196 -18.94 2.78 0.45
N ILE A 197 -20.04 2.03 0.50
CA ILE A 197 -20.88 1.74 -0.66
C ILE A 197 -21.49 3.02 -1.22
N SER A 198 -22.04 3.89 -0.36
CA SER A 198 -22.60 5.18 -0.78
C SER A 198 -21.56 6.08 -1.43
N PHE A 199 -20.35 6.18 -0.86
CA PHE A 199 -19.24 6.94 -1.41
C PHE A 199 -18.88 6.50 -2.83
N MET A 200 -18.80 5.18 -3.06
CA MET A 200 -18.53 4.61 -4.39
C MET A 200 -19.72 4.86 -5.35
N ARG A 201 -20.96 4.75 -4.85
CA ARG A 201 -22.16 4.96 -5.68
C ARG A 201 -22.26 6.37 -6.24
N GLU A 202 -21.99 7.37 -5.40
CA GLU A 202 -21.99 8.77 -5.82
C GLU A 202 -20.96 9.08 -6.92
N ARG A 203 -19.95 8.23 -7.05
CA ARG A 203 -18.83 8.39 -8.01
C ARG A 203 -18.81 7.32 -9.09
N ALA A 204 -19.86 6.51 -9.19
CA ALA A 204 -20.02 5.51 -10.24
C ALA A 204 -20.05 6.19 -11.62
N SER A 205 -19.58 5.51 -12.65
CA SER A 205 -19.45 6.07 -13.99
C SER A 205 -19.50 4.96 -15.05
N GLU A 206 -19.90 5.32 -16.26
CA GLU A 206 -19.76 4.45 -17.43
C GLU A 206 -18.28 4.30 -17.88
N ASP A 207 -17.37 5.12 -17.34
CA ASP A 207 -15.93 5.05 -17.67
C ASP A 207 -15.26 3.87 -16.98
N GLU A 208 -15.09 2.80 -17.71
CA GLU A 208 -14.45 1.56 -17.26
C GLU A 208 -12.94 1.71 -16.94
N SER A 209 -12.32 2.84 -17.30
CA SER A 209 -10.92 3.11 -16.94
C SER A 209 -10.71 3.64 -15.53
N ARG A 210 -11.81 3.86 -14.78
CA ARG A 210 -11.75 4.29 -13.37
C ARG A 210 -11.72 3.06 -12.45
N VAL A 211 -10.90 3.15 -11.41
CA VAL A 211 -10.78 2.10 -10.39
C VAL A 211 -10.53 2.74 -9.02
N PHE A 212 -11.34 2.37 -8.06
CA PHE A 212 -11.08 2.68 -6.66
C PHE A 212 -10.06 1.69 -6.10
N VAL A 213 -9.09 2.19 -5.37
CA VAL A 213 -8.13 1.36 -4.65
C VAL A 213 -8.33 1.59 -3.16
N LEU A 214 -8.85 0.57 -2.48
CA LEU A 214 -8.99 0.51 -1.03
C LEU A 214 -7.98 -0.50 -0.50
N MET A 215 -6.81 0.00 -0.13
CA MET A 215 -5.76 -0.78 0.53
C MET A 215 -5.36 -0.08 1.82
N ASP A 216 -5.43 -0.80 2.93
CA ASP A 216 -5.07 -0.30 4.26
C ASP A 216 -4.24 -1.33 5.02
N GLU A 217 -3.70 -0.93 6.16
CA GLU A 217 -2.98 -1.83 7.07
C GLU A 217 -3.91 -2.94 7.58
N GLY A 218 -3.40 -4.18 7.63
CA GLY A 218 -4.20 -5.33 8.09
C GLY A 218 -4.72 -5.16 9.51
N GLU A 219 -3.98 -4.46 10.37
CA GLU A 219 -4.36 -4.14 11.75
C GLU A 219 -5.59 -3.22 11.84
N ARG A 220 -5.91 -2.49 10.77
CA ARG A 220 -7.14 -1.68 10.69
C ARG A 220 -8.41 -2.53 10.61
N TYR A 221 -8.27 -3.79 10.21
CA TYR A 221 -9.37 -4.77 10.20
C TYR A 221 -9.43 -5.61 11.47
N SER A 222 -8.64 -5.26 12.51
CA SER A 222 -8.59 -5.98 13.78
C SER A 222 -9.93 -5.97 14.51
N GLU A 223 -10.13 -6.95 15.38
CA GLU A 223 -11.21 -6.91 16.36
C GLU A 223 -11.07 -5.65 17.23
N SER A 224 -12.18 -4.94 17.43
CA SER A 224 -12.19 -3.74 18.26
C SER A 224 -11.80 -4.05 19.71
N THR A 225 -10.99 -3.18 20.29
CA THR A 225 -10.79 -3.15 21.74
C THR A 225 -11.91 -2.31 22.39
N GLU A 226 -12.11 -2.43 23.73
CA GLU A 226 -12.99 -1.55 24.49
C GLU A 226 -12.65 -0.06 24.32
N ALA A 227 -11.42 0.27 23.92
CA ALA A 227 -10.99 1.63 23.61
C ALA A 227 -11.50 2.16 22.25
N ASP A 228 -11.96 1.30 21.36
CA ASP A 228 -12.57 1.69 20.09
C ASP A 228 -14.06 2.03 20.33
N ASN A 229 -14.36 3.27 20.66
CA ASN A 229 -15.70 3.80 20.94
C ASN A 229 -16.68 3.77 19.74
N GLY A 230 -16.44 2.91 18.75
CA GLY A 230 -17.33 2.73 17.61
C GLY A 230 -18.51 1.78 17.90
N PRO A 231 -19.68 2.01 17.30
CA PRO A 231 -20.88 1.22 17.57
C PRO A 231 -20.81 -0.24 17.08
N THR A 232 -19.83 -0.59 16.25
CA THR A 232 -19.67 -1.92 15.65
C THR A 232 -18.22 -2.38 15.72
N PRO A 233 -17.93 -3.61 16.19
CA PRO A 233 -16.59 -4.20 16.13
C PRO A 233 -16.02 -4.20 14.70
N ARG A 234 -14.72 -3.97 14.56
CA ARG A 234 -14.07 -3.83 13.23
C ARG A 234 -14.14 -5.10 12.38
N ASN A 235 -14.05 -6.29 13.01
CA ASN A 235 -14.22 -7.56 12.31
C ASN A 235 -15.63 -7.70 11.69
N LEU A 236 -16.67 -7.29 12.43
CA LEU A 236 -18.04 -7.27 11.92
C LEU A 236 -18.22 -6.24 10.79
N ARG A 237 -17.45 -5.14 10.83
CA ARG A 237 -17.42 -4.17 9.72
C ARG A 237 -16.85 -4.81 8.45
N LEU A 238 -15.78 -5.61 8.55
CA LEU A 238 -15.22 -6.30 7.38
C LEU A 238 -16.20 -7.33 6.81
N GLU A 239 -16.79 -8.18 7.66
CA GLU A 239 -17.79 -9.17 7.22
C GLU A 239 -18.97 -8.47 6.53
N ARG A 240 -19.50 -7.40 7.16
CA ARG A 240 -20.58 -6.60 6.58
C ARG A 240 -20.18 -5.93 5.26
N PHE A 241 -18.96 -5.42 5.16
CA PHE A 241 -18.45 -4.84 3.90
C PHE A 241 -18.37 -5.90 2.78
N VAL A 242 -17.89 -7.10 3.09
CA VAL A 242 -17.84 -8.23 2.17
C VAL A 242 -19.26 -8.63 1.70
N GLU A 243 -20.23 -8.68 2.61
CA GLU A 243 -21.64 -8.93 2.28
C GLU A 243 -22.20 -7.84 1.35
N LEU A 244 -21.99 -6.57 1.69
CA LEU A 244 -22.45 -5.43 0.89
C LEU A 244 -21.88 -5.42 -0.51
N ILE A 245 -20.60 -5.78 -0.69
CA ILE A 245 -20.03 -5.97 -2.03
C ILE A 245 -20.80 -7.06 -2.78
N GLY A 246 -21.10 -8.18 -2.13
CA GLY A 246 -21.88 -9.28 -2.72
C GLY A 246 -23.29 -8.86 -3.10
N GLU A 247 -23.98 -8.09 -2.25
CA GLU A 247 -25.31 -7.52 -2.51
C GLU A 247 -25.31 -6.53 -3.68
N ASN A 248 -24.21 -5.83 -3.93
CA ASN A 248 -24.07 -4.80 -4.96
C ASN A 248 -23.25 -5.23 -6.19
N ARG A 249 -23.04 -6.53 -6.38
CA ARG A 249 -22.22 -7.08 -7.48
C ARG A 249 -22.68 -6.71 -8.90
N GLU A 250 -23.90 -6.22 -9.06
CA GLU A 250 -24.42 -5.78 -10.36
C GLU A 250 -23.70 -4.53 -10.87
N TRP A 251 -23.22 -3.69 -9.95
CA TRP A 251 -22.54 -2.43 -10.28
C TRP A 251 -21.16 -2.26 -9.61
N ILE A 252 -20.80 -3.09 -8.60
CA ILE A 252 -19.44 -3.16 -8.02
C ILE A 252 -18.74 -4.41 -8.55
N GLU A 253 -17.67 -4.21 -9.28
CA GLU A 253 -16.77 -5.26 -9.74
C GLU A 253 -15.46 -5.18 -8.97
N VAL A 254 -15.18 -6.18 -8.11
CA VAL A 254 -13.87 -6.28 -7.44
C VAL A 254 -12.90 -6.97 -8.39
N VAL A 255 -11.76 -6.35 -8.62
CA VAL A 255 -10.76 -6.81 -9.61
C VAL A 255 -9.37 -6.91 -9.00
N LEU A 256 -8.55 -7.83 -9.50
CA LEU A 256 -7.13 -7.86 -9.19
C LEU A 256 -6.37 -6.86 -10.08
N PRO A 257 -5.33 -6.18 -9.55
CA PRO A 257 -4.56 -5.19 -10.29
C PRO A 257 -4.01 -5.70 -11.63
N ALA A 258 -3.44 -6.90 -11.62
CA ALA A 258 -2.89 -7.49 -12.83
C ALA A 258 -3.96 -7.84 -13.89
N GLN A 259 -5.17 -8.18 -13.46
CA GLN A 259 -6.31 -8.38 -14.34
C GLN A 259 -6.79 -7.05 -14.93
N TYR A 260 -7.01 -6.07 -14.05
CA TYR A 260 -7.43 -4.72 -14.46
C TYR A 260 -6.50 -4.14 -15.54
N LEU A 261 -5.17 -4.24 -15.36
CA LEU A 261 -4.19 -3.70 -16.32
C LEU A 261 -4.14 -4.42 -17.67
N LYS A 262 -4.64 -5.64 -17.79
CA LYS A 262 -4.79 -6.32 -19.10
C LYS A 262 -5.91 -5.69 -19.93
N GLU A 263 -6.98 -5.28 -19.27
CA GLU A 263 -8.17 -4.73 -19.90
C GLU A 263 -8.06 -3.19 -20.05
N ASN A 264 -7.44 -2.55 -19.08
CA ASN A 264 -7.37 -1.08 -18.95
C ASN A 264 -5.90 -0.62 -18.84
N ARG A 265 -5.17 -0.70 -19.94
CA ARG A 265 -3.78 -0.24 -19.94
C ARG A 265 -3.73 1.28 -19.84
N PRO A 266 -3.02 1.85 -18.82
CA PRO A 266 -2.89 3.29 -18.65
C PRO A 266 -2.30 3.96 -19.88
N ARG A 267 -2.81 5.14 -20.23
CA ARG A 267 -2.30 5.99 -21.33
C ARG A 267 -1.71 7.30 -20.83
N THR A 268 -2.22 7.79 -19.70
CA THR A 268 -1.74 9.02 -19.05
C THR A 268 -0.37 8.78 -18.43
N ARG A 269 0.51 9.77 -18.57
CA ARG A 269 1.82 9.79 -17.90
C ARG A 269 1.76 10.75 -16.73
N GLY A 270 2.38 10.36 -15.60
CA GLY A 270 2.58 11.20 -14.44
C GLY A 270 4.02 11.13 -13.97
N TYR A 271 4.63 12.29 -13.70
CA TYR A 271 5.95 12.39 -13.09
C TYR A 271 5.78 12.84 -11.65
N PHE A 272 5.92 11.91 -10.74
CA PHE A 272 5.68 12.12 -9.31
C PHE A 272 6.91 12.73 -8.66
N PRO A 273 6.79 13.85 -7.94
CA PRO A 273 7.87 14.38 -7.12
C PRO A 273 8.18 13.43 -5.94
N SER A 274 9.31 13.67 -5.28
CA SER A 274 9.61 13.01 -4.00
C SER A 274 8.55 13.39 -2.98
N ALA A 275 7.78 12.41 -2.53
CA ALA A 275 6.65 12.61 -1.61
C ALA A 275 6.34 11.33 -0.83
N SER A 276 5.43 11.46 0.14
CA SER A 276 4.72 10.38 0.82
C SER A 276 3.23 10.78 0.92
N TYR A 277 2.44 10.12 1.74
CA TYR A 277 1.10 10.61 2.06
C TYR A 277 1.15 11.91 2.89
N GLU A 278 0.04 12.63 2.89
CA GLU A 278 0.00 14.02 3.39
C GLU A 278 0.45 14.14 4.84
N GLU A 279 -0.01 13.25 5.72
CA GLU A 279 0.32 13.27 7.15
C GLU A 279 1.82 13.00 7.40
N MET A 280 2.42 12.08 6.66
CA MET A 280 3.85 11.80 6.76
C MET A 280 4.67 13.02 6.36
N MET A 281 4.25 13.73 5.32
CA MET A 281 4.91 14.96 4.88
C MET A 281 4.75 16.08 5.91
N TYR A 282 3.61 16.17 6.59
CA TYR A 282 3.40 17.10 7.69
C TYR A 282 4.27 16.76 8.92
N TRP A 283 4.33 15.48 9.32
CA TRP A 283 5.11 15.05 10.47
C TRP A 283 6.62 15.23 10.30
N SER A 284 7.10 15.24 9.09
CA SER A 284 8.53 15.47 8.79
C SER A 284 8.96 16.93 9.02
N LEU A 285 8.04 17.88 9.12
CA LEU A 285 8.31 19.27 9.41
C LEU A 285 8.74 19.52 10.86
N THR A 286 9.57 20.53 11.10
CA THR A 286 9.82 21.02 12.46
C THR A 286 8.57 21.69 13.04
N PRO A 287 8.41 21.80 14.37
CA PRO A 287 7.25 22.42 15.00
C PRO A 287 6.90 23.80 14.43
N GLU A 288 7.90 24.68 14.23
CA GLU A 288 7.70 26.01 13.69
C GLU A 288 7.19 25.98 12.24
N ARG A 289 7.62 24.99 11.46
CA ARG A 289 7.15 24.81 10.09
C ARG A 289 5.76 24.15 10.02
N GLN A 290 5.41 23.34 11.02
CA GLN A 290 4.06 22.78 11.16
C GLN A 290 3.04 23.90 11.40
N GLU A 291 3.34 24.85 12.30
CA GLU A 291 2.49 26.04 12.53
C GLU A 291 2.31 26.87 11.26
N ALA A 292 3.40 27.12 10.52
CA ALA A 292 3.33 27.86 9.25
C ALA A 292 2.52 27.11 8.18
N TYR A 293 2.65 25.78 8.13
CA TYR A 293 1.89 24.92 7.21
C TYR A 293 0.39 24.98 7.52
N GLU A 294 0.00 24.87 8.78
CA GLU A 294 -1.39 24.99 9.21
C GLU A 294 -1.99 26.35 8.88
N ALA A 295 -1.23 27.43 9.12
CA ALA A 295 -1.67 28.78 8.77
C ALA A 295 -1.89 28.96 7.25
N LEU A 296 -1.07 28.31 6.42
CA LEU A 296 -1.27 28.30 4.97
C LEU A 296 -2.48 27.47 4.58
N ARG A 297 -2.67 26.29 5.16
CA ARG A 297 -3.85 25.44 4.90
C ARG A 297 -5.16 26.19 5.18
N GLN A 298 -5.24 26.90 6.29
CA GLN A 298 -6.43 27.70 6.65
C GLN A 298 -6.74 28.81 5.63
N ARG A 299 -5.75 29.36 4.96
CA ARG A 299 -5.95 30.38 3.91
C ARG A 299 -6.44 29.81 2.58
N PHE A 300 -6.11 28.56 2.30
CA PHE A 300 -6.47 27.86 1.07
C PHE A 300 -7.52 26.81 1.38
N THR A 301 -8.72 27.25 1.75
CA THR A 301 -9.79 26.47 2.38
C THR A 301 -10.51 25.46 1.49
N SER A 302 -10.09 25.21 0.28
CA SER A 302 -10.79 24.29 -0.62
C SER A 302 -10.04 22.99 -0.84
N GLY A 303 -10.09 22.08 0.14
CA GLY A 303 -9.69 20.69 -0.05
C GLY A 303 -8.19 20.44 -0.13
N ARG A 304 -7.83 19.19 -0.40
CA ARG A 304 -6.44 18.76 -0.66
C ARG A 304 -5.96 19.40 -1.95
N ASN A 305 -4.90 20.20 -1.88
CA ASN A 305 -4.33 20.85 -3.04
C ASN A 305 -2.83 20.55 -3.17
N GLY A 306 -2.36 20.46 -4.41
CA GLY A 306 -0.97 20.16 -4.72
C GLY A 306 -0.02 21.37 -4.64
N TYR A 307 -0.47 22.51 -4.14
CA TYR A 307 0.36 23.72 -4.08
C TYR A 307 0.99 23.98 -2.71
N ILE A 308 0.46 23.33 -1.65
CA ILE A 308 1.01 23.41 -0.30
C ILE A 308 1.58 22.04 0.05
N PHE A 309 2.90 21.96 0.01
CA PHE A 309 3.61 20.73 0.35
C PHE A 309 4.10 20.81 1.79
N GLY A 310 3.97 19.68 2.51
CA GLY A 310 4.67 19.44 3.75
C GLY A 310 6.18 19.25 3.54
N GLY A 311 6.82 18.59 4.48
CA GLY A 311 8.21 18.19 4.34
C GLY A 311 8.34 16.93 3.48
N TYR A 312 9.56 16.50 3.27
CA TYR A 312 9.88 15.24 2.63
C TYR A 312 10.46 14.26 3.67
N PHE A 313 10.25 12.96 3.48
CA PHE A 313 10.62 11.94 4.47
C PHE A 313 12.07 12.06 4.97
N ARG A 314 13.03 12.40 4.08
CA ARG A 314 14.43 12.59 4.49
C ARG A 314 14.64 13.70 5.52
N GLN A 315 13.68 14.61 5.70
CA GLN A 315 13.75 15.66 6.73
C GLN A 315 13.63 15.09 8.15
N PHE A 316 13.11 13.87 8.32
CA PHE A 316 13.21 13.16 9.59
C PHE A 316 14.67 12.96 10.04
N LEU A 317 15.59 12.77 9.09
CA LEU A 317 17.02 12.65 9.39
C LEU A 317 17.63 13.95 9.95
N THR A 318 17.05 15.11 9.59
CA THR A 318 17.47 16.41 10.13
C THR A 318 16.69 16.79 11.38
N LYS A 319 15.45 16.34 11.51
CA LYS A 319 14.59 16.57 12.67
C LYS A 319 15.05 15.75 13.89
N TYR A 320 15.52 14.52 13.67
CA TYR A 320 15.95 13.58 14.72
C TYR A 320 17.40 13.17 14.48
N SER A 321 18.31 13.65 15.33
CA SER A 321 19.75 13.37 15.24
C SER A 321 20.10 11.89 15.34
N GLU A 322 19.35 11.14 16.16
CA GLU A 322 19.51 9.71 16.34
C GLU A 322 19.19 8.95 15.04
N SER A 323 18.13 9.31 14.35
CA SER A 323 17.76 8.74 13.06
C SER A 323 18.85 8.99 12.02
N ASN A 324 19.42 10.19 12.00
CA ASN A 324 20.55 10.52 11.13
C ASN A 324 21.79 9.67 11.43
N LEU A 325 22.11 9.49 12.72
CA LEU A 325 23.24 8.66 13.14
C LEU A 325 23.04 7.18 12.73
N MET A 326 21.83 6.65 12.89
CA MET A 326 21.48 5.29 12.45
C MET A 326 21.61 5.16 10.93
N TYR A 327 21.11 6.15 10.19
CA TYR A 327 21.22 6.20 8.73
C TYR A 327 22.70 6.23 8.29
N ALA A 328 23.52 7.08 8.91
CA ALA A 328 24.94 7.17 8.58
C ALA A 328 25.69 5.85 8.89
N LYS A 329 25.36 5.18 10.00
CA LYS A 329 25.91 3.86 10.34
C LYS A 329 25.51 2.78 9.30
N MET A 330 24.26 2.79 8.85
CA MET A 330 23.79 1.87 7.80
C MET A 330 24.58 2.09 6.50
N GLN A 331 24.75 3.34 6.07
CA GLN A 331 25.53 3.66 4.87
C GLN A 331 27.00 3.22 5.03
N TYR A 332 27.61 3.45 6.16
CA TYR A 332 28.97 3.00 6.45
C TYR A 332 29.09 1.48 6.40
N THR A 333 28.16 0.75 7.02
CA THR A 333 28.12 -0.71 6.97
C THR A 333 27.99 -1.23 5.55
N HIS A 334 27.14 -0.59 4.73
CA HIS A 334 27.02 -0.94 3.31
C HIS A 334 28.36 -0.82 2.56
N VAL A 335 29.11 0.28 2.79
CA VAL A 335 30.43 0.49 2.18
C VAL A 335 31.41 -0.61 2.62
N LEU A 336 31.49 -0.92 3.91
CA LEU A 336 32.37 -1.96 4.44
C LEU A 336 32.04 -3.34 3.86
N VAL A 337 30.77 -3.72 3.80
CA VAL A 337 30.37 -5.02 3.21
C VAL A 337 30.77 -5.13 1.75
N ASN A 338 30.64 -4.05 0.98
CA ASN A 338 31.03 -4.04 -0.43
C ASN A 338 32.56 -4.13 -0.59
N GLN A 339 33.36 -3.51 0.28
CA GLN A 339 34.81 -3.67 0.28
C GLN A 339 35.22 -5.13 0.52
N ILE A 340 34.68 -5.77 1.56
CA ILE A 340 34.96 -7.18 1.88
C ILE A 340 34.55 -8.12 0.73
N ARG A 341 33.46 -7.81 0.02
CA ARG A 341 33.03 -8.61 -1.15
C ARG A 341 33.92 -8.40 -2.36
N GLY A 342 34.50 -7.22 -2.54
CA GLY A 342 35.43 -6.90 -3.63
C GLY A 342 36.80 -7.52 -3.44
N ASP A 343 37.18 -7.85 -2.21
CA ASP A 343 38.46 -8.46 -1.86
C ASP A 343 38.48 -10.02 -1.98
N LYS A 344 37.36 -10.60 -2.43
CA LYS A 344 37.21 -12.04 -2.72
C LYS A 344 37.15 -12.30 -4.22
#